data_f1f8946b9351ea52c8d8390123d00e1d
#
_entry.id   f1f8946b9351ea52c8d8390123d00e1d
#
_cell.length_a   1.000
_cell.length_b   1.000
_cell.length_c   1.000
_cell.angle_alpha   90.00
_cell.angle_beta   90.00
_cell.angle_gamma   90.00
#
_symmetry.space_group_name_H-M   'P 1'
#
loop_
_entity.id
_entity.type
_entity.pdbx_description
1 polymer ?
#
loop_
_entity_poly.entity_id
_entity_poly.type
_entity_poly.pdbx_seq_one_letter_code
_entity_poly.pdbx_strand_id
1 'polypeptide(L)'
;GTMGAAAAGLLTACGNTASSTTSAPASSAASSEAASAVTKPSSPVDGKYVTKAMGHESWVHVATTFFEGKITACEVLSHEETIGIGNYACSRIPAAIVEHQSINVPNLRGSSITSMAVKAAVKEAIELAGYNVDDFSKEVTLETSNEVIEEEADVVIMGAGTSGLTMGDLKSVATYDG
;
A
#
# COMPACT_ATOMS: atom_id res chain seq x y z
N GLY A 1 -38.69 -47.47 -34.12
CA GLY A 1 -39.50 -46.41 -34.66
C GLY A 1 -38.79 -45.09 -34.46
N THR A 2 -38.31 -44.64 -35.55
CA THR A 2 -38.54 -43.39 -36.33
C THR A 2 -38.10 -42.11 -35.63
N MET A 3 -36.99 -41.53 -36.09
CA MET A 3 -36.89 -40.46 -37.14
C MET A 3 -37.22 -39.06 -36.67
N GLY A 4 -36.30 -38.15 -37.00
CA GLY A 4 -36.50 -36.77 -37.39
C GLY A 4 -35.47 -35.83 -36.82
N ALA A 5 -34.34 -35.51 -37.45
CA ALA A 5 -34.07 -34.51 -38.49
C ALA A 5 -34.13 -33.06 -37.98
N ALA A 6 -33.00 -32.46 -37.85
CA ALA A 6 -32.43 -31.34 -38.59
C ALA A 6 -33.11 -29.98 -38.49
N ALA A 7 -32.37 -28.95 -38.17
CA ALA A 7 -32.27 -27.75 -39.00
C ALA A 7 -31.10 -26.84 -38.54
N ALA A 8 -30.21 -26.63 -39.48
CA ALA A 8 -29.14 -25.65 -39.48
C ALA A 8 -29.72 -24.24 -39.74
N GLY A 9 -29.09 -23.23 -39.15
CA GLY A 9 -29.32 -21.84 -39.48
C GLY A 9 -27.97 -21.09 -39.59
N LEU A 10 -27.48 -21.07 -40.80
CA LEU A 10 -26.40 -20.18 -41.25
C LEU A 10 -26.91 -18.76 -41.38
N LEU A 11 -26.25 -17.78 -40.85
CA LEU A 11 -26.34 -16.41 -41.30
C LEU A 11 -24.92 -15.88 -41.54
N THR A 12 -24.56 -15.91 -42.80
CA THR A 12 -23.47 -15.16 -43.44
C THR A 12 -23.91 -13.70 -43.66
N ALA A 13 -22.99 -12.78 -43.37
CA ALA A 13 -22.87 -11.49 -44.05
C ALA A 13 -21.44 -11.02 -43.85
N CYS A 14 -20.58 -11.14 -44.83
CA CYS A 14 -20.13 -10.16 -45.81
C CYS A 14 -19.82 -8.81 -45.19
N GLY A 15 -18.66 -8.29 -45.31
CA GLY A 15 -17.55 -8.18 -46.21
C GLY A 15 -16.85 -6.87 -45.82
N ASN A 16 -15.65 -6.63 -45.98
CA ASN A 16 -14.84 -6.43 -47.10
C ASN A 16 -13.53 -5.72 -46.72
N THR A 17 -12.46 -6.23 -47.30
CA THR A 17 -11.21 -5.63 -47.76
C THR A 17 -10.26 -4.90 -46.83
N ALA A 18 -9.18 -5.59 -46.53
CA ALA A 18 -7.81 -5.38 -47.01
C ALA A 18 -7.13 -4.04 -46.69
N SER A 19 -6.09 -4.07 -45.87
CA SER A 19 -4.74 -3.85 -46.33
C SER A 19 -3.69 -4.05 -45.23
N SER A 20 -2.82 -4.97 -45.49
CA SER A 20 -1.46 -5.18 -45.04
C SER A 20 -0.76 -4.03 -44.30
N THR A 21 -0.13 -4.31 -43.14
CA THR A 21 1.33 -4.35 -43.02
C THR A 21 1.72 -4.86 -41.62
N THR A 22 2.49 -5.88 -41.68
CA THR A 22 3.50 -6.45 -40.82
C THR A 22 4.00 -5.60 -39.66
N SER A 23 3.86 -6.11 -38.41
CA SER A 23 4.92 -6.20 -37.39
C SER A 23 4.35 -6.91 -36.15
N ALA A 24 4.76 -8.14 -35.95
CA ALA A 24 4.79 -8.79 -34.63
C ALA A 24 6.24 -8.70 -34.13
N PRO A 25 6.61 -9.09 -32.90
CA PRO A 25 5.84 -9.51 -31.76
C PRO A 25 6.25 -8.80 -30.47
N ALA A 26 5.38 -8.65 -29.54
CA ALA A 26 5.78 -8.55 -28.15
C ALA A 26 4.96 -9.60 -27.37
N SER A 27 5.59 -10.69 -27.09
CA SER A 27 5.19 -11.71 -26.16
C SER A 27 5.15 -11.09 -24.76
N SER A 28 3.99 -10.64 -24.32
CA SER A 28 3.75 -10.43 -22.91
C SER A 28 3.33 -11.79 -22.33
N ALA A 29 4.26 -12.49 -21.75
CA ALA A 29 3.97 -13.60 -20.87
C ALA A 29 3.16 -13.06 -19.70
N ALA A 30 1.87 -13.24 -19.74
CA ALA A 30 1.03 -13.18 -18.56
C ALA A 30 1.47 -14.36 -17.69
N SER A 31 2.34 -14.11 -16.71
CA SER A 31 2.52 -15.02 -15.61
C SER A 31 1.25 -14.93 -14.75
N SER A 32 0.36 -15.88 -14.96
CA SER A 32 -0.68 -16.18 -13.99
C SER A 32 0.04 -16.69 -12.74
N GLU A 33 0.28 -15.81 -11.77
CA GLU A 33 0.60 -16.25 -10.42
C GLU A 33 -0.63 -16.99 -9.90
N ALA A 34 -0.55 -18.30 -10.00
CA ALA A 34 -1.41 -19.18 -9.24
C ALA A 34 -1.23 -18.80 -7.77
N ALA A 35 -2.34 -18.44 -7.13
CA ALA A 35 -2.41 -18.33 -5.68
C ALA A 35 -2.12 -19.73 -5.12
N SER A 36 -0.85 -20.05 -4.91
CA SER A 36 -0.43 -21.18 -4.12
C SER A 36 -0.92 -20.91 -2.71
N ALA A 37 -1.78 -21.78 -2.20
CA ALA A 37 -2.11 -21.80 -0.78
C ALA A 37 -0.79 -21.96 -0.01
N VAL A 38 -0.28 -20.87 0.52
CA VAL A 38 0.95 -20.87 1.31
C VAL A 38 0.60 -21.52 2.63
N THR A 39 1.04 -22.76 2.81
CA THR A 39 0.91 -23.46 4.07
C THR A 39 1.79 -22.76 5.09
N LYS A 40 1.19 -22.25 6.16
CA LYS A 40 1.94 -21.66 7.28
C LYS A 40 3.00 -22.67 7.76
N PRO A 41 4.28 -22.30 7.83
CA PRO A 41 5.31 -23.17 8.33
C PRO A 41 5.05 -23.55 9.80
N SER A 42 5.44 -24.76 10.19
CA SER A 42 5.26 -25.26 11.56
C SER A 42 6.16 -24.60 12.59
N SER A 43 7.17 -23.84 12.14
CA SER A 43 8.06 -23.02 12.97
C SER A 43 8.39 -21.75 12.22
N PRO A 44 8.66 -20.63 12.94
CA PRO A 44 9.02 -19.38 12.32
C PRO A 44 10.28 -19.51 11.45
N VAL A 45 10.26 -18.86 10.30
CA VAL A 45 11.38 -18.85 9.35
C VAL A 45 11.77 -17.38 9.10
N ASP A 46 13.01 -17.07 9.42
CA ASP A 46 13.58 -15.76 9.11
C ASP A 46 13.75 -15.58 7.59
N GLY A 47 13.64 -14.37 7.13
CA GLY A 47 13.76 -14.04 5.71
C GLY A 47 13.00 -12.80 5.30
N LYS A 48 13.03 -12.52 3.99
CA LYS A 48 12.29 -11.40 3.39
C LYS A 48 11.00 -11.92 2.76
N TYR A 49 9.89 -11.37 3.19
CA TYR A 49 8.56 -11.69 2.70
C TYR A 49 7.97 -10.48 1.98
N VAL A 50 7.46 -10.70 0.79
CA VAL A 50 6.80 -9.65 0.00
C VAL A 50 5.31 -9.95 -0.05
N THR A 51 4.54 -9.03 0.47
CA THR A 51 3.08 -9.12 0.56
C THR A 51 2.44 -7.87 -0.02
N LYS A 52 1.14 -7.87 -0.17
CA LYS A 52 0.41 -6.71 -0.69
C LYS A 52 -0.96 -6.58 -0.04
N ALA A 53 -1.40 -5.34 0.11
CA ALA A 53 -2.76 -5.06 0.52
C ALA A 53 -3.32 -3.89 -0.29
N MET A 54 -4.64 -3.83 -0.41
CA MET A 54 -5.29 -2.73 -1.12
C MET A 54 -5.24 -1.47 -0.29
N GLY A 55 -4.61 -0.43 -0.83
CA GLY A 55 -4.58 0.91 -0.30
C GLY A 55 -5.80 1.73 -0.71
N HIS A 56 -5.65 3.05 -0.75
CA HIS A 56 -6.72 3.95 -1.19
C HIS A 56 -6.86 3.96 -2.72
N GLU A 57 -5.77 4.12 -3.43
CA GLU A 57 -5.74 4.21 -4.90
C GLU A 57 -5.33 2.88 -5.55
N SER A 58 -4.41 2.16 -4.93
CA SER A 58 -3.79 0.99 -5.55
C SER A 58 -3.35 -0.08 -4.55
N TRP A 59 -2.81 -1.18 -5.09
CA TRP A 59 -2.11 -2.17 -4.27
C TRP A 59 -0.80 -1.61 -3.72
N VAL A 60 -0.63 -1.70 -2.41
CA VAL A 60 0.61 -1.36 -1.72
C VAL A 60 1.39 -2.65 -1.51
N HIS A 61 2.55 -2.75 -2.14
CA HIS A 61 3.45 -3.90 -2.03
C HIS A 61 4.48 -3.64 -0.95
N VAL A 62 4.55 -4.51 0.04
CA VAL A 62 5.43 -4.34 1.20
C VAL A 62 6.39 -5.51 1.32
N ALA A 63 7.67 -5.21 1.52
CA ALA A 63 8.69 -6.18 1.87
C ALA A 63 9.00 -6.09 3.36
N THR A 64 8.80 -7.18 4.08
CA THR A 64 9.10 -7.28 5.51
C THR A 64 10.19 -8.32 5.72
N THR A 65 11.24 -7.96 6.43
CA THR A 65 12.38 -8.85 6.73
C THR A 65 12.37 -9.20 8.20
N PHE A 66 12.42 -10.50 8.49
CA PHE A 66 12.53 -11.05 9.83
C PHE A 66 13.92 -11.62 10.06
N PHE A 67 14.47 -11.35 11.23
CA PHE A 67 15.73 -11.93 11.70
C PHE A 67 15.69 -12.08 13.23
N GLU A 68 16.01 -13.27 13.72
CA GLU A 68 15.99 -13.62 15.15
C GLU A 68 14.67 -13.24 15.86
N GLY A 69 13.55 -13.46 15.20
CA GLY A 69 12.24 -13.19 15.76
C GLY A 69 11.84 -11.71 15.83
N LYS A 70 12.51 -10.85 15.08
CA LYS A 70 12.23 -9.41 15.01
C LYS A 70 12.04 -8.95 13.58
N ILE A 71 11.28 -7.90 13.40
CA ILE A 71 11.19 -7.17 12.13
C ILE A 71 12.42 -6.25 12.05
N THR A 72 13.37 -6.59 11.17
CA THR A 72 14.60 -5.81 11.00
C THR A 72 14.50 -4.78 9.89
N ALA A 73 13.62 -5.01 8.93
CA ALA A 73 13.33 -4.05 7.87
C ALA A 73 11.88 -4.19 7.41
N CYS A 74 11.27 -3.06 7.09
CA CYS A 74 9.96 -2.98 6.46
C CYS A 74 10.03 -1.86 5.41
N GLU A 75 9.67 -2.16 4.18
CA GLU A 75 9.79 -1.24 3.06
C GLU A 75 8.60 -1.38 2.12
N VAL A 76 8.04 -0.26 1.68
CA VAL A 76 7.06 -0.25 0.60
C VAL A 76 7.80 -0.24 -0.72
N LEU A 77 7.64 -1.30 -1.51
CA LEU A 77 8.33 -1.49 -2.79
C LEU A 77 7.66 -0.71 -3.92
N SER A 78 6.33 -0.68 -3.93
CA SER A 78 5.55 0.04 -4.95
C SER A 78 4.16 0.39 -4.44
N HIS A 79 3.66 1.52 -4.87
CA HIS A 79 2.31 2.02 -4.65
C HIS A 79 1.99 3.12 -5.67
N GLU A 80 0.72 3.43 -5.86
CA GLU A 80 0.23 4.57 -6.63
C GLU A 80 -0.67 5.45 -5.75
N GLU A 81 -0.34 5.55 -4.48
CA GLU A 81 -1.09 6.34 -3.51
C GLU A 81 -0.92 7.84 -3.76
N THR A 82 -1.90 8.62 -3.32
CA THR A 82 -1.95 10.07 -3.51
C THR A 82 -0.69 10.76 -3.00
N ILE A 83 -0.04 11.53 -3.87
CA ILE A 83 1.16 12.30 -3.53
C ILE A 83 0.81 13.37 -2.47
N GLY A 84 1.66 13.50 -1.46
CA GLY A 84 1.47 14.46 -0.37
C GLY A 84 0.50 13.98 0.72
N ILE A 85 -0.17 12.82 0.54
CA ILE A 85 -1.08 12.23 1.50
C ILE A 85 -0.71 10.76 1.74
N GLY A 86 -1.07 9.87 0.82
CA GLY A 86 -0.86 8.42 0.97
C GLY A 86 0.61 8.02 0.98
N ASN A 87 1.45 8.69 0.21
CA ASN A 87 2.89 8.39 0.17
C ASN A 87 3.59 8.61 1.53
N TYR A 88 3.09 9.52 2.38
CA TYR A 88 3.63 9.66 3.74
C TYR A 88 3.38 8.43 4.61
N ALA A 89 2.21 7.81 4.47
CA ALA A 89 1.94 6.56 5.18
C ALA A 89 2.87 5.43 4.71
N CYS A 90 3.18 5.38 3.41
CA CYS A 90 4.09 4.38 2.84
C CYS A 90 5.53 4.49 3.36
N SER A 91 5.95 5.66 3.84
CA SER A 91 7.28 5.85 4.42
C SER A 91 7.29 5.77 5.95
N ARG A 92 6.31 6.38 6.62
CA ARG A 92 6.30 6.51 8.09
C ARG A 92 5.79 5.26 8.80
N ILE A 93 4.76 4.60 8.28
CA ILE A 93 4.20 3.41 8.93
C ILE A 93 5.19 2.24 8.97
N PRO A 94 5.92 1.90 7.88
CA PRO A 94 6.94 0.86 7.94
C PRO A 94 8.04 1.16 8.96
N ALA A 95 8.52 2.41 9.03
CA ALA A 95 9.54 2.83 9.99
C ALA A 95 9.06 2.64 11.43
N ALA A 96 7.84 3.10 11.73
CA ALA A 96 7.24 2.93 13.05
C ALA A 96 7.02 1.45 13.44
N ILE A 97 6.65 0.59 12.49
CA ILE A 97 6.51 -0.85 12.74
C ILE A 97 7.86 -1.47 13.15
N VAL A 98 8.95 -1.12 12.45
CA VAL A 98 10.29 -1.61 12.79
C VAL A 98 10.74 -1.08 14.14
N GLU A 99 10.54 0.20 14.43
CA GLU A 99 10.93 0.84 15.68
C GLU A 99 10.22 0.23 16.88
N HIS A 100 8.89 0.09 16.79
CA HIS A 100 8.07 -0.40 17.90
C HIS A 100 7.86 -1.92 17.90
N GLN A 101 8.34 -2.63 16.88
CA GLN A 101 8.11 -4.07 16.71
C GLN A 101 6.62 -4.43 16.81
N SER A 102 5.76 -3.59 16.24
CA SER A 102 4.31 -3.73 16.35
C SER A 102 3.59 -3.23 15.11
N ILE A 103 2.54 -3.95 14.71
CA ILE A 103 1.60 -3.51 13.68
C ILE A 103 0.50 -2.59 14.24
N ASN A 104 0.40 -2.45 15.57
CA ASN A 104 -0.58 -1.59 16.22
C ASN A 104 -0.10 -0.14 16.37
N VAL A 105 0.84 0.28 15.54
CA VAL A 105 1.21 1.70 15.45
C VAL A 105 -0.01 2.53 15.03
N PRO A 106 -0.16 3.77 15.51
CA PRO A 106 -1.25 4.65 15.10
C PRO A 106 -1.28 4.88 13.59
N ASN A 107 -2.48 5.05 13.06
CA ASN A 107 -2.64 5.43 11.65
C ASN A 107 -2.22 6.89 11.45
N LEU A 108 -1.58 7.18 10.33
CA LEU A 108 -1.29 8.56 9.96
C LEU A 108 -2.58 9.30 9.62
N ARG A 109 -2.79 10.45 10.25
CA ARG A 109 -3.97 11.28 9.99
C ARG A 109 -4.00 11.71 8.52
N GLY A 110 -5.16 11.64 7.91
CA GLY A 110 -5.36 11.90 6.49
C GLY A 110 -5.02 10.73 5.56
N SER A 111 -4.27 9.72 6.03
CA SER A 111 -3.85 8.54 5.24
C SER A 111 -4.21 7.23 5.93
N SER A 112 -5.36 7.17 6.60
CA SER A 112 -5.74 6.01 7.42
C SER A 112 -5.88 4.74 6.58
N ILE A 113 -6.44 4.82 5.37
CA ILE A 113 -6.64 3.65 4.50
C ILE A 113 -5.29 3.08 4.08
N THR A 114 -4.37 3.91 3.60
CA THR A 114 -3.02 3.48 3.22
C THR A 114 -2.24 2.95 4.43
N SER A 115 -2.36 3.59 5.61
CA SER A 115 -1.76 3.10 6.84
C SER A 115 -2.25 1.69 7.20
N MET A 116 -3.56 1.45 7.07
CA MET A 116 -4.15 0.13 7.31
C MET A 116 -3.69 -0.90 6.29
N ALA A 117 -3.53 -0.51 5.02
CA ALA A 117 -3.02 -1.41 3.96
C ALA A 117 -1.58 -1.85 4.27
N VAL A 118 -0.69 -0.94 4.63
CA VAL A 118 0.69 -1.29 5.02
C VAL A 118 0.69 -2.26 6.20
N LYS A 119 -0.10 -1.99 7.23
CA LYS A 119 -0.19 -2.87 8.40
C LYS A 119 -0.79 -4.24 8.07
N ALA A 120 -1.78 -4.30 7.18
CA ALA A 120 -2.37 -5.55 6.73
C ALA A 120 -1.36 -6.40 5.93
N ALA A 121 -0.57 -5.76 5.06
CA ALA A 121 0.48 -6.45 4.32
C ALA A 121 1.58 -7.00 5.27
N VAL A 122 2.00 -6.22 6.27
CA VAL A 122 2.96 -6.70 7.27
C VAL A 122 2.39 -7.85 8.11
N LYS A 123 1.11 -7.78 8.48
CA LYS A 123 0.43 -8.87 9.17
C LYS A 123 0.47 -10.17 8.36
N GLU A 124 0.16 -10.11 7.08
CA GLU A 124 0.25 -11.26 6.18
C GLU A 124 1.69 -11.80 6.12
N ALA A 125 2.70 -10.92 6.07
CA ALA A 125 4.11 -11.34 6.11
C ALA A 125 4.48 -12.07 7.41
N ILE A 126 3.96 -11.64 8.58
CA ILE A 126 4.15 -12.30 9.87
C ILE A 126 3.55 -13.72 9.82
N GLU A 127 2.34 -13.85 9.29
CA GLU A 127 1.65 -15.14 9.15
C GLU A 127 2.40 -16.08 8.19
N LEU A 128 2.88 -15.58 7.06
CA LEU A 128 3.66 -16.35 6.07
C LEU A 128 5.01 -16.80 6.63
N ALA A 129 5.64 -15.96 7.45
CA ALA A 129 6.88 -16.30 8.14
C ALA A 129 6.68 -17.33 9.28
N GLY A 130 5.43 -17.62 9.64
CA GLY A 130 5.09 -18.58 10.70
C GLY A 130 5.12 -18.00 12.11
N TYR A 131 5.34 -16.70 12.24
CA TYR A 131 5.30 -16.03 13.53
C TYR A 131 3.87 -15.88 14.05
N ASN A 132 3.73 -15.64 15.36
CA ASN A 132 2.46 -15.30 15.95
C ASN A 132 2.22 -13.79 15.82
N VAL A 133 1.07 -13.41 15.26
CA VAL A 133 0.68 -12.00 15.10
C VAL A 133 0.60 -11.27 16.42
N ASP A 134 0.22 -11.95 17.50
CA ASP A 134 0.08 -11.35 18.84
C ASP A 134 1.41 -10.82 19.38
N ASP A 135 2.53 -11.44 19.00
CA ASP A 135 3.87 -10.99 19.41
C ASP A 135 4.21 -9.61 18.83
N PHE A 136 3.61 -9.27 17.70
CA PHE A 136 3.76 -8.00 16.97
C PHE A 136 2.51 -7.11 17.06
N SER A 137 1.63 -7.35 18.01
CA SER A 137 0.37 -6.61 18.19
C SER A 137 0.33 -5.81 19.49
N LYS A 138 1.48 -5.49 20.04
CA LYS A 138 1.58 -4.66 21.25
C LYS A 138 1.03 -3.28 20.96
N GLU A 139 0.26 -2.74 21.89
CA GLU A 139 -0.26 -1.38 21.78
C GLU A 139 0.90 -0.38 21.85
N VAL A 140 0.94 0.53 20.89
CA VAL A 140 1.93 1.59 20.81
C VAL A 140 1.24 2.91 21.11
N THR A 141 1.62 3.53 22.23
CA THR A 141 1.22 4.89 22.56
C THR A 141 2.35 5.82 22.13
N LEU A 142 2.07 6.67 21.15
CA LEU A 142 3.02 7.72 20.79
C LEU A 142 2.95 8.81 21.86
N GLU A 143 4.10 9.15 22.41
CA GLU A 143 4.18 10.31 23.30
C GLU A 143 3.97 11.57 22.47
N THR A 144 2.89 12.28 22.74
CA THR A 144 2.68 13.61 22.18
C THR A 144 3.54 14.58 22.98
N SER A 145 4.43 15.29 22.29
CA SER A 145 5.12 16.43 22.92
C SER A 145 4.07 17.47 23.27
N ASN A 146 3.99 17.79 24.57
CA ASN A 146 3.21 18.93 25.07
C ASN A 146 4.09 20.18 25.14
N GLU A 147 5.16 20.23 24.37
CA GLU A 147 6.04 21.38 24.29
C GLU A 147 5.27 22.56 23.72
N VAL A 148 5.18 23.62 24.48
CA VAL A 148 4.60 24.90 24.03
C VAL A 148 5.71 25.66 23.32
N ILE A 149 5.60 25.81 22.01
CA ILE A 149 6.50 26.68 21.25
C ILE A 149 5.93 28.10 21.32
N GLU A 150 6.63 28.98 22.01
CA GLU A 150 6.29 30.38 22.07
C GLU A 150 7.16 31.15 21.06
N GLU A 151 6.52 31.79 20.11
CA GLU A 151 7.18 32.65 19.13
C GLU A 151 6.53 34.04 19.17
N GLU A 152 7.34 35.06 19.01
CA GLU A 152 6.90 36.47 18.91
C GLU A 152 6.91 36.91 17.48
N ALA A 153 5.78 37.44 16.98
CA ALA A 153 5.65 37.93 15.62
C ALA A 153 4.75 39.18 15.59
N ASP A 154 5.09 40.13 14.72
CA ASP A 154 4.27 41.34 14.52
C ASP A 154 2.89 41.02 13.94
N VAL A 155 2.80 39.98 13.13
CA VAL A 155 1.55 39.51 12.51
C VAL A 155 1.47 38.00 12.51
N VAL A 156 0.38 37.47 12.97
CA VAL A 156 0.08 36.02 12.95
C VAL A 156 -1.05 35.75 11.97
N ILE A 157 -0.81 34.88 10.99
CA ILE A 157 -1.82 34.44 10.02
C ILE A 157 -2.25 33.01 10.36
N MET A 158 -3.51 32.83 10.74
CA MET A 158 -4.07 31.52 11.05
C MET A 158 -4.77 30.95 9.82
N GLY A 159 -4.22 29.85 9.30
CA GLY A 159 -4.79 29.09 8.18
C GLY A 159 -3.94 29.13 6.92
N ALA A 160 -3.81 27.97 6.28
CA ALA A 160 -3.06 27.76 5.04
C ALA A 160 -3.97 27.65 3.80
N GLY A 161 -5.17 28.23 3.85
CA GLY A 161 -6.04 28.37 2.69
C GLY A 161 -5.56 29.45 1.74
N THR A 162 -6.22 29.60 0.59
CA THR A 162 -5.85 30.58 -0.44
C THR A 162 -5.67 31.99 0.15
N SER A 163 -6.54 32.41 1.04
CA SER A 163 -6.46 33.74 1.68
C SER A 163 -5.24 33.87 2.60
N GLY A 164 -4.93 32.85 3.40
CA GLY A 164 -3.76 32.87 4.29
C GLY A 164 -2.44 32.87 3.52
N LEU A 165 -2.37 32.09 2.43
CA LEU A 165 -1.18 32.02 1.58
C LEU A 165 -0.93 33.31 0.76
N THR A 166 -1.98 34.03 0.40
CA THR A 166 -1.85 35.28 -0.37
C THR A 166 -1.55 36.52 0.49
N MET A 167 -1.81 36.45 1.81
CA MET A 167 -1.63 37.58 2.71
C MET A 167 -0.23 37.69 3.31
N GLY A 168 0.60 36.66 3.18
CA GLY A 168 1.91 36.62 3.80
C GLY A 168 3.02 36.13 2.89
N ASP A 169 4.19 36.76 2.98
CA ASP A 169 5.43 36.19 2.50
C ASP A 169 5.92 35.18 3.54
N LEU A 170 5.51 33.92 3.38
CA LEU A 170 5.80 32.86 4.35
C LEU A 170 7.31 32.56 4.34
N LYS A 171 8.05 33.13 5.27
CA LYS A 171 9.48 32.84 5.48
C LYS A 171 9.72 31.58 6.27
N SER A 172 8.73 31.10 7.01
CA SER A 172 8.78 29.81 7.70
C SER A 172 7.38 29.22 7.83
N VAL A 173 7.26 27.95 7.59
CA VAL A 173 6.05 27.16 7.87
C VAL A 173 6.37 26.23 9.00
N ALA A 174 5.77 26.45 10.16
CA ALA A 174 5.78 25.45 11.23
C ALA A 174 4.79 24.34 10.83
N THR A 175 5.28 23.17 10.55
CA THR A 175 4.45 21.98 10.34
C THR A 175 4.17 21.35 11.70
N TYR A 176 2.92 21.37 12.10
CA TYR A 176 2.47 20.61 13.27
C TYR A 176 2.30 19.16 12.84
N ASP A 177 3.22 18.32 13.29
CA ASP A 177 3.10 16.85 13.22
C ASP A 177 2.28 16.37 14.43
N GLY A 178 0.95 16.42 14.29
CA GLY A 178 0.01 15.97 15.31
C GLY A 178 -0.35 14.49 15.17
#